data_3c1184b977835d0009930cf95bfd27ed
#
_entry.id   3c1184b977835d0009930cf95bfd27ed
#
_cell.length_a   1.000
_cell.length_b   1.000
_cell.length_c   1.000
_cell.angle_alpha   90.00
_cell.angle_beta   90.00
_cell.angle_gamma   90.00
#
_symmetry.space_group_name_H-M   'P 1'
#
loop_
_entity.id
_entity.type
_entity.pdbx_description
1 polymer ?
#
loop_
_entity_poly.entity_id
_entity_poly.type
_entity_poly.pdbx_seq_one_letter_code
_entity_poly.pdbx_strand_id
1 'polypeptide(L)'
;MLARLKARTALWNATLIVGAGLLIQTAPASWADGCGDVSGAQVSAGSCTDPAPPPQGGPPLRPWLGALVQRDPQFVESYMAMRERILKDGAIPAKYKLLMGMITDAIAAHPDGVRGLANDARAAGASEAEITEAVEVGYLFGGTAALVMGVNAFTSS
;
A
#
# COMPACT_ATOMS: atom_id res chain seq x y z
N MET A 1 -41.27 1.64 -41.57
CA MET A 1 -41.84 2.08 -40.28
C MET A 1 -40.69 2.58 -39.41
N LEU A 2 -40.47 3.90 -39.36
CA LEU A 2 -39.41 4.54 -38.59
C LEU A 2 -39.95 4.95 -37.22
N ALA A 3 -39.46 4.38 -36.14
CA ALA A 3 -39.76 4.78 -34.79
C ALA A 3 -38.67 5.76 -34.30
N ARG A 4 -39.10 6.96 -33.97
CA ARG A 4 -38.28 8.11 -33.53
C ARG A 4 -37.79 7.88 -32.08
N LEU A 5 -36.47 7.92 -31.90
CA LEU A 5 -35.85 7.98 -30.56
C LEU A 5 -35.84 9.46 -30.13
N LYS A 6 -36.59 9.79 -29.07
CA LYS A 6 -36.60 11.13 -28.46
C LYS A 6 -35.41 11.27 -27.51
N ALA A 7 -34.49 12.17 -27.85
CA ALA A 7 -33.46 12.65 -26.94
C ALA A 7 -34.09 13.46 -25.79
N ARG A 8 -33.84 13.07 -24.54
CA ARG A 8 -34.15 13.85 -23.34
C ARG A 8 -32.86 14.53 -22.87
N THR A 9 -32.72 15.79 -23.21
CA THR A 9 -31.73 16.71 -22.64
C THR A 9 -32.18 17.07 -21.21
N ALA A 10 -31.40 16.62 -20.22
CA ALA A 10 -31.55 17.07 -18.85
C ALA A 10 -30.73 18.35 -18.64
N LEU A 11 -31.42 19.47 -18.45
CA LEU A 11 -30.82 20.73 -18.01
C LEU A 11 -30.38 20.59 -16.55
N TRP A 12 -29.10 20.76 -16.30
CA TRP A 12 -28.57 20.94 -14.95
C TRP A 12 -28.64 22.42 -14.60
N ASN A 13 -29.53 22.75 -13.68
CA ASN A 13 -29.60 24.08 -13.06
C ASN A 13 -28.42 24.27 -12.12
N ALA A 14 -27.53 25.19 -12.49
CA ALA A 14 -26.51 25.71 -11.60
C ALA A 14 -27.16 26.72 -10.64
N THR A 15 -27.38 26.32 -9.40
CA THR A 15 -27.80 27.26 -8.34
C THR A 15 -26.52 27.85 -7.71
N LEU A 16 -26.26 29.11 -8.02
CA LEU A 16 -25.29 29.97 -7.34
C LEU A 16 -25.78 30.25 -5.93
N ILE A 17 -25.16 29.71 -4.90
CA ILE A 17 -25.28 30.15 -3.52
C ILE A 17 -24.14 31.13 -3.22
N VAL A 18 -24.45 32.41 -3.25
CA VAL A 18 -23.65 33.49 -2.67
C VAL A 18 -24.08 33.63 -1.21
N GLY A 19 -23.15 33.51 -0.29
CA GLY A 19 -23.46 33.94 1.07
C GLY A 19 -22.62 33.36 2.19
N ALA A 20 -21.99 34.23 2.91
CA ALA A 20 -21.40 34.12 4.24
C ALA A 20 -19.96 33.64 4.34
N GLY A 21 -19.07 34.64 4.43
CA GLY A 21 -17.67 34.45 4.83
C GLY A 21 -17.56 33.83 6.21
N LEU A 22 -16.94 32.65 6.25
CA LEU A 22 -16.43 32.07 7.48
C LEU A 22 -14.92 32.32 7.47
N LEU A 23 -14.48 33.26 8.30
CA LEU A 23 -13.07 33.51 8.59
C LEU A 23 -12.49 32.25 9.25
N ILE A 24 -11.84 31.42 8.47
CA ILE A 24 -11.02 30.34 8.99
C ILE A 24 -9.73 31.00 9.48
N GLN A 25 -9.66 31.21 10.78
CA GLN A 25 -8.40 31.54 11.43
C GLN A 25 -7.47 30.35 11.33
N THR A 26 -6.51 30.40 10.43
CA THR A 26 -5.39 29.48 10.39
C THR A 26 -4.49 29.80 11.57
N ALA A 27 -4.63 29.06 12.67
CA ALA A 27 -3.59 29.06 13.70
C ALA A 27 -2.34 28.40 13.12
N PRO A 28 -1.16 29.02 13.21
CA PRO A 28 0.08 28.35 12.87
C PRO A 28 0.29 27.23 13.89
N ALA A 29 0.31 25.97 13.44
CA ALA A 29 0.76 24.86 14.23
C ALA A 29 2.28 25.03 14.42
N SER A 30 2.67 25.57 15.57
CA SER A 30 4.05 25.58 16.04
C SER A 30 4.44 24.16 16.42
N TRP A 31 5.22 23.49 15.57
CA TRP A 31 5.79 22.16 15.83
C TRP A 31 7.13 22.24 16.57
N ALA A 32 7.48 23.40 17.08
CA ALA A 32 8.81 23.69 17.62
C ALA A 32 8.82 24.05 19.10
N ASP A 33 8.00 23.44 19.95
CA ASP A 33 8.13 23.63 21.41
C ASP A 33 7.69 22.39 22.16
N GLY A 34 8.55 21.38 22.16
CA GLY A 34 8.40 20.13 22.93
C GLY A 34 9.53 19.89 23.93
N CYS A 35 10.45 20.85 24.14
CA CYS A 35 11.35 20.84 25.28
C CYS A 35 11.00 22.05 26.16
N GLY A 36 9.95 21.90 26.97
CA GLY A 36 9.59 22.89 27.96
C GLY A 36 10.69 23.03 29.02
N ASP A 37 11.24 24.26 29.14
CA ASP A 37 12.04 24.70 30.25
C ASP A 37 11.19 24.64 31.54
N VAL A 38 11.34 23.59 32.32
CA VAL A 38 10.82 23.50 33.68
C VAL A 38 11.95 23.76 34.66
N SER A 39 12.19 25.04 34.93
CA SER A 39 13.01 25.47 36.04
C SER A 39 12.50 24.88 37.34
N GLY A 40 13.26 23.97 37.94
CA GLY A 40 13.14 23.64 39.35
C GLY A 40 12.75 22.22 39.80
N ALA A 41 12.79 21.19 38.95
CA ALA A 41 12.77 19.84 39.42
C ALA A 41 13.94 19.05 38.85
N GLN A 42 14.76 18.44 39.71
CA GLN A 42 15.78 17.48 39.30
C GLN A 42 15.10 16.28 38.63
N VAL A 43 14.88 16.39 37.31
CA VAL A 43 14.51 15.25 36.49
C VAL A 43 15.83 14.54 36.17
N SER A 44 15.99 13.35 36.74
CA SER A 44 17.03 12.40 36.36
C SER A 44 17.07 12.36 34.82
N ALA A 45 18.27 12.57 34.26
CA ALA A 45 18.48 12.49 32.82
C ALA A 45 18.00 11.14 32.31
N GLY A 46 16.74 11.09 31.87
CA GLY A 46 16.20 9.99 31.09
C GLY A 46 17.00 9.98 29.80
N SER A 47 17.92 9.04 29.72
CA SER A 47 18.65 8.72 28.50
C SER A 47 17.65 8.68 27.35
N CYS A 48 17.81 9.57 26.37
CA CYS A 48 17.21 9.38 25.06
C CYS A 48 17.86 8.11 24.52
N THR A 49 17.26 6.98 24.83
CA THR A 49 17.67 5.71 24.27
C THR A 49 17.41 5.79 22.78
N ASP A 50 18.49 5.76 22.00
CA ASP A 50 18.38 5.54 20.57
C ASP A 50 17.42 4.38 20.32
N PRO A 51 16.51 4.50 19.33
CA PRO A 51 15.61 3.41 19.00
C PRO A 51 16.43 2.14 18.78
N ALA A 52 16.04 1.05 19.46
CA ALA A 52 16.71 -0.22 19.35
C ALA A 52 16.92 -0.59 17.87
N PRO A 53 18.10 -1.09 17.49
CA PRO A 53 18.31 -1.52 16.12
C PRO A 53 17.26 -2.57 15.73
N PRO A 54 16.74 -2.54 14.51
CA PRO A 54 15.71 -3.46 14.05
C PRO A 54 16.17 -4.91 14.29
N PRO A 55 15.26 -5.84 14.63
CA PRO A 55 15.60 -7.23 14.93
C PRO A 55 16.36 -7.82 13.73
N GLN A 56 17.62 -8.17 13.97
CA GLN A 56 18.48 -8.80 12.98
C GLN A 56 18.09 -10.28 12.92
N GLY A 57 17.38 -10.71 11.86
CA GLY A 57 17.05 -12.13 11.66
C GLY A 57 15.75 -12.40 10.90
N GLY A 58 15.04 -11.37 10.45
CA GLY A 58 13.90 -11.54 9.57
C GLY A 58 14.31 -11.87 8.12
N PRO A 59 13.35 -12.32 7.27
CA PRO A 59 13.63 -12.54 5.85
C PRO A 59 14.21 -11.26 5.23
N PRO A 60 15.08 -11.37 4.22
CA PRO A 60 15.74 -10.21 3.64
C PRO A 60 14.70 -9.20 3.15
N LEU A 61 14.86 -7.96 3.59
CA LEU A 61 13.97 -6.87 3.18
C LEU A 61 14.10 -6.64 1.66
N ARG A 62 12.98 -6.37 1.02
CA ARG A 62 12.99 -5.96 -0.39
C ARG A 62 13.88 -4.73 -0.57
N PRO A 63 14.64 -4.59 -1.66
CA PRO A 63 15.63 -3.53 -1.82
C PRO A 63 15.09 -2.11 -1.57
N TRP A 64 13.88 -1.82 -2.06
CA TRP A 64 13.24 -0.52 -1.87
C TRP A 64 12.91 -0.23 -0.39
N LEU A 65 12.57 -1.27 0.37
CA LEU A 65 12.25 -1.15 1.79
C LEU A 65 13.54 -0.92 2.61
N GLY A 66 14.65 -1.55 2.22
CA GLY A 66 15.96 -1.32 2.83
C GLY A 66 16.41 0.14 2.74
N ALA A 67 16.15 0.82 1.61
CA ALA A 67 16.44 2.23 1.45
C ALA A 67 15.57 3.12 2.38
N LEU A 68 14.36 2.69 2.68
CA LEU A 68 13.43 3.43 3.55
C LEU A 68 13.76 3.23 5.03
N VAL A 69 14.22 2.05 5.44
CA VAL A 69 14.67 1.79 6.82
C VAL A 69 15.71 2.80 7.29
N GLN A 70 16.63 3.20 6.40
CA GLN A 70 17.67 4.17 6.73
C GLN A 70 17.14 5.60 6.95
N ARG A 71 15.93 5.90 6.51
CA ARG A 71 15.34 7.25 6.56
C ARG A 71 14.23 7.36 7.57
N ASP A 72 13.40 6.34 7.66
CA ASP A 72 12.25 6.29 8.55
C ASP A 72 12.00 4.84 9.01
N PRO A 73 12.76 4.35 9.98
CA PRO A 73 12.63 2.99 10.49
C PRO A 73 11.27 2.75 11.15
N GLN A 74 10.68 3.76 11.80
CA GLN A 74 9.39 3.64 12.47
C GLN A 74 8.24 3.44 11.48
N PHE A 75 8.29 4.12 10.34
CA PHE A 75 7.35 3.89 9.26
C PHE A 75 7.45 2.45 8.73
N VAL A 76 8.68 1.96 8.51
CA VAL A 76 8.90 0.61 8.01
C VAL A 76 8.38 -0.44 8.99
N GLU A 77 8.62 -0.28 10.28
CA GLU A 77 8.07 -1.17 11.32
C GLU A 77 6.54 -1.19 11.27
N SER A 78 5.91 -0.03 11.24
CA SER A 78 4.46 0.10 11.15
C SER A 78 3.89 -0.52 9.87
N TYR A 79 4.55 -0.31 8.74
CA TYR A 79 4.21 -0.91 7.45
C TYR A 79 4.29 -2.45 7.50
N MET A 80 5.37 -3.00 8.05
CA MET A 80 5.56 -4.45 8.14
C MET A 80 4.53 -5.09 9.06
N ALA A 81 4.23 -4.50 10.22
CA ALA A 81 3.20 -4.97 11.14
C ALA A 81 1.79 -4.95 10.48
N MET A 82 1.47 -3.89 9.75
CA MET A 82 0.21 -3.80 9.00
C MET A 82 0.14 -4.87 7.91
N ARG A 83 1.22 -5.04 7.14
CA ARG A 83 1.32 -6.03 6.06
C ARG A 83 1.13 -7.45 6.61
N GLU A 84 1.81 -7.80 7.69
CA GLU A 84 1.68 -9.10 8.35
C GLU A 84 0.24 -9.34 8.81
N ARG A 85 -0.38 -8.37 9.46
CA ARG A 85 -1.78 -8.47 9.91
C ARG A 85 -2.74 -8.72 8.75
N ILE A 86 -2.53 -8.06 7.60
CA ILE A 86 -3.40 -8.19 6.43
C ILE A 86 -3.19 -9.51 5.72
N LEU A 87 -1.94 -9.93 5.54
CA LEU A 87 -1.60 -11.10 4.72
C LEU A 87 -1.67 -12.43 5.44
N LYS A 88 -1.77 -12.45 6.78
CA LYS A 88 -1.96 -13.71 7.53
C LYS A 88 -3.26 -14.41 7.15
N ASP A 89 -3.34 -15.71 7.42
CA ASP A 89 -4.56 -16.50 7.23
C ASP A 89 -5.76 -15.90 7.98
N GLY A 90 -6.91 -15.99 7.33
CA GLY A 90 -8.19 -15.51 7.83
C GLY A 90 -9.31 -16.13 7.02
N ALA A 91 -10.41 -15.40 6.81
CA ALA A 91 -11.47 -15.85 5.91
C ALA A 91 -10.96 -16.10 4.48
N ILE A 92 -9.94 -15.36 4.07
CA ILE A 92 -9.19 -15.62 2.84
C ILE A 92 -7.81 -16.13 3.26
N PRO A 93 -7.38 -17.33 2.82
CA PRO A 93 -6.05 -17.85 3.05
C PRO A 93 -4.94 -16.91 2.53
N ALA A 94 -3.79 -16.89 3.19
CA ALA A 94 -2.65 -16.02 2.87
C ALA A 94 -2.22 -16.12 1.40
N LYS A 95 -2.12 -17.34 0.87
CA LYS A 95 -1.72 -17.58 -0.52
C LYS A 95 -2.58 -16.83 -1.53
N TYR A 96 -3.89 -16.78 -1.33
CA TYR A 96 -4.79 -16.07 -2.25
C TYR A 96 -4.69 -14.55 -2.13
N LYS A 97 -4.43 -14.01 -0.94
CA LYS A 97 -4.15 -12.59 -0.76
C LYS A 97 -2.87 -12.16 -1.49
N LEU A 98 -1.86 -13.02 -1.48
CA LEU A 98 -0.61 -12.82 -2.20
C LEU A 98 -0.81 -12.87 -3.72
N LEU A 99 -1.63 -13.82 -4.22
CA LEU A 99 -2.00 -13.88 -5.63
C LEU A 99 -2.82 -12.64 -6.06
N MET A 100 -3.73 -12.16 -5.24
CA MET A 100 -4.45 -10.89 -5.50
C MET A 100 -3.48 -9.70 -5.62
N GLY A 101 -2.49 -9.61 -4.73
CA GLY A 101 -1.45 -8.60 -4.80
C GLY A 101 -0.60 -8.74 -6.07
N MET A 102 -0.24 -9.97 -6.45
CA MET A 102 0.51 -10.27 -7.68
C MET A 102 -0.23 -9.78 -8.94
N ILE A 103 -1.55 -10.04 -9.04
CA ILE A 103 -2.39 -9.55 -10.14
C ILE A 103 -2.39 -8.02 -10.16
N THR A 104 -2.53 -7.38 -8.99
CA THR A 104 -2.53 -5.92 -8.88
C THR A 104 -1.20 -5.32 -9.36
N ASP A 105 -0.08 -5.92 -8.98
CA ASP A 105 1.25 -5.50 -9.44
C ASP A 105 1.45 -5.73 -10.94
N ALA A 106 0.90 -6.82 -11.49
CA ALA A 106 0.93 -7.06 -12.94
C ALA A 106 0.17 -5.96 -13.71
N ILE A 107 -1.00 -5.56 -13.23
CA ILE A 107 -1.81 -4.47 -13.83
C ILE A 107 -1.10 -3.12 -13.67
N ALA A 108 -0.43 -2.90 -12.53
CA ALA A 108 0.33 -1.67 -12.25
C ALA A 108 1.72 -1.62 -12.92
N ALA A 109 2.10 -2.64 -13.71
CA ALA A 109 3.38 -2.75 -14.39
C ALA A 109 4.61 -2.79 -13.43
N HIS A 110 4.49 -3.50 -12.31
CA HIS A 110 5.55 -3.69 -11.32
C HIS A 110 6.13 -5.13 -11.38
N PRO A 111 7.05 -5.42 -12.32
CA PRO A 111 7.54 -6.79 -12.55
C PRO A 111 8.23 -7.41 -11.33
N ASP A 112 8.98 -6.62 -10.55
CA ASP A 112 9.63 -7.10 -9.33
C ASP A 112 8.62 -7.42 -8.20
N GLY A 113 7.52 -6.66 -8.15
CA GLY A 113 6.40 -6.94 -7.26
C GLY A 113 5.71 -8.25 -7.63
N VAL A 114 5.43 -8.46 -8.91
CA VAL A 114 4.87 -9.72 -9.44
C VAL A 114 5.73 -10.91 -9.04
N ARG A 115 7.05 -10.86 -9.33
CA ARG A 115 7.99 -11.93 -8.97
C ARG A 115 8.02 -12.19 -7.48
N GLY A 116 8.15 -11.13 -6.70
CA GLY A 116 8.23 -11.24 -5.24
C GLY A 116 6.95 -11.81 -4.62
N LEU A 117 5.78 -11.37 -5.06
CA LEU A 117 4.48 -11.87 -4.55
C LEU A 117 4.19 -13.30 -5.00
N ALA A 118 4.61 -13.70 -6.21
CA ALA A 118 4.54 -15.09 -6.66
C ALA A 118 5.40 -16.01 -5.77
N ASN A 119 6.62 -15.59 -5.43
CA ASN A 119 7.49 -16.36 -4.53
C ASN A 119 6.92 -16.44 -3.11
N ASP A 120 6.38 -15.34 -2.58
CA ASP A 120 5.69 -15.34 -1.29
C ASP A 120 4.46 -16.27 -1.31
N ALA A 121 3.70 -16.30 -2.42
CA ALA A 121 2.53 -17.19 -2.59
C ALA A 121 2.95 -18.67 -2.60
N ARG A 122 4.06 -19.02 -3.30
CA ARG A 122 4.64 -20.37 -3.26
C ARG A 122 5.01 -20.79 -1.85
N ALA A 123 5.69 -19.90 -1.12
CA ALA A 123 6.04 -20.14 0.28
C ALA A 123 4.81 -20.31 1.18
N ALA A 124 3.69 -19.70 0.84
CA ALA A 124 2.40 -19.87 1.50
C ALA A 124 1.57 -21.06 0.96
N GLY A 125 2.16 -21.91 0.11
CA GLY A 125 1.54 -23.15 -0.40
C GLY A 125 0.69 -22.96 -1.67
N ALA A 126 0.89 -21.90 -2.45
CA ALA A 126 0.29 -21.80 -3.77
C ALA A 126 1.00 -22.76 -4.75
N SER A 127 0.23 -23.48 -5.54
CA SER A 127 0.73 -24.30 -6.64
C SER A 127 1.06 -23.45 -7.87
N GLU A 128 1.89 -23.99 -8.77
CA GLU A 128 2.18 -23.33 -10.05
C GLU A 128 0.92 -23.19 -10.93
N ALA A 129 -0.03 -24.11 -10.80
CA ALA A 129 -1.32 -24.01 -11.49
C ALA A 129 -2.12 -22.78 -10.97
N GLU A 130 -2.21 -22.59 -9.65
CA GLU A 130 -2.89 -21.43 -9.06
C GLU A 130 -2.21 -20.11 -9.47
N ILE A 131 -0.89 -20.08 -9.55
CA ILE A 131 -0.13 -18.90 -10.01
C ILE A 131 -0.43 -18.63 -11.49
N THR A 132 -0.47 -19.66 -12.32
CA THR A 132 -0.79 -19.54 -13.77
C THR A 132 -2.21 -19.00 -13.97
N GLU A 133 -3.18 -19.57 -13.30
CA GLU A 133 -4.58 -19.11 -13.38
C GLU A 133 -4.72 -17.67 -12.88
N ALA A 134 -3.97 -17.27 -11.84
CA ALA A 134 -3.95 -15.90 -11.37
C ALA A 134 -3.38 -14.92 -12.43
N VAL A 135 -2.37 -15.32 -13.20
CA VAL A 135 -1.86 -14.53 -14.33
C VAL A 135 -2.93 -14.38 -15.43
N GLU A 136 -3.68 -15.44 -15.73
CA GLU A 136 -4.78 -15.42 -16.69
C GLU A 136 -5.92 -14.49 -16.23
N VAL A 137 -6.26 -14.51 -14.93
CA VAL A 137 -7.20 -13.55 -14.34
C VAL A 137 -6.67 -12.13 -14.49
N GLY A 138 -5.37 -11.90 -14.27
CA GLY A 138 -4.74 -10.61 -14.49
C GLY A 138 -4.90 -10.10 -15.93
N TYR A 139 -4.79 -11.00 -16.91
CA TYR A 139 -5.06 -10.66 -18.32
C TYR A 139 -6.50 -10.23 -18.55
N LEU A 140 -7.46 -10.92 -17.94
CA LEU A 140 -8.90 -10.61 -18.12
C LEU A 140 -9.23 -9.18 -17.69
N PHE A 141 -8.61 -8.67 -16.62
CA PHE A 141 -8.89 -7.35 -16.07
C PHE A 141 -7.90 -6.26 -16.50
N GLY A 142 -6.67 -6.61 -16.85
CA GLY A 142 -5.59 -5.67 -17.20
C GLY A 142 -5.10 -5.77 -18.65
N GLY A 143 -5.66 -6.70 -19.44
CA GLY A 143 -5.32 -6.88 -20.86
C GLY A 143 -3.90 -7.42 -21.07
N THR A 144 -3.43 -7.33 -22.32
CA THR A 144 -2.14 -7.89 -22.73
C THR A 144 -0.96 -7.31 -21.95
N ALA A 145 -1.03 -6.06 -21.52
CA ALA A 145 0.02 -5.45 -20.70
C ALA A 145 0.21 -6.18 -19.37
N ALA A 146 -0.90 -6.50 -18.70
CA ALA A 146 -0.85 -7.27 -17.46
C ALA A 146 -0.36 -8.70 -17.67
N LEU A 147 -0.69 -9.33 -18.81
CA LEU A 147 -0.15 -10.65 -19.16
C LEU A 147 1.37 -10.62 -19.32
N VAL A 148 1.89 -9.65 -20.06
CA VAL A 148 3.35 -9.47 -20.25
C VAL A 148 4.07 -9.24 -18.91
N MET A 149 3.46 -8.48 -18.00
CA MET A 149 4.00 -8.32 -16.64
C MET A 149 3.84 -9.59 -15.82
N GLY A 150 2.71 -10.27 -15.94
CA GLY A 150 2.37 -11.47 -15.20
C GLY A 150 3.35 -12.63 -15.42
N VAL A 151 3.99 -12.75 -16.61
CA VAL A 151 4.99 -13.81 -16.86
C VAL A 151 6.20 -13.71 -15.94
N ASN A 152 6.44 -12.57 -15.28
CA ASN A 152 7.46 -12.46 -14.24
C ASN A 152 7.19 -13.35 -13.03
N ALA A 153 5.95 -13.80 -12.85
CA ALA A 153 5.58 -14.77 -11.81
C ALA A 153 6.26 -16.15 -12.01
N PHE A 154 6.62 -16.49 -13.24
CA PHE A 154 7.20 -17.80 -13.59
C PHE A 154 8.73 -17.83 -13.45
N THR A 155 9.38 -16.70 -13.20
CA THR A 155 10.81 -16.61 -12.97
C THR A 155 11.11 -16.74 -11.49
N SER A 156 11.71 -17.87 -11.07
CA SER A 156 12.31 -17.99 -9.73
C SER A 156 13.58 -17.12 -9.65
N SER A 157 13.72 -16.41 -8.54
CA SER A 157 14.95 -15.67 -8.20
C SER A 157 16.05 -16.61 -7.81
#